data_af6036a273ea0ea1e882c7d2173e2c61
#
_entry.id   af6036a273ea0ea1e882c7d2173e2c61
#
_cell.length_a   1.000
_cell.length_b   1.000
_cell.length_c   1.000
_cell.angle_alpha   90.00
_cell.angle_beta   90.00
_cell.angle_gamma   90.00
#
_symmetry.space_group_name_H-M   'P 1'
#
loop_
_entity.id
_entity.type
_entity.pdbx_description
1 polymer ?
#
loop_
_entity_poly.entity_id
_entity_poly.type
_entity_poly.pdbx_seq_one_letter_code
_entity_poly.pdbx_strand_id
1 'polypeptide(L)'
;MEIYPFCPLPREINVTALVSAFRVQRENDFYFSGEQHDFYELVYVVCGKAGVTASEGIYVLEQGQCILHPPMEFHRLWSEDATSPELIILSFRAEQMPASLAGKYCMSPSQQVMIEDWMDENSKAFTHDDILVTGISDRAAARRQLCRLELLLAELSGSDPAPDRSYSGNAGTYTEIVRMMKEHLGETITIDQLASLCHMSKSNLKRIFFKYSGMGVISYFNQMKINRACELLIRGEAVGSVAEALGFSDQNYFSTVFRRITGMSPSSYAKQGK
;
A
#
# COMPACT_ATOMS: atom_id res chain seq x y z
N MET A 1 -45.95 -15.73 15.94
CA MET A 1 -44.97 -15.29 14.93
C MET A 1 -43.79 -16.23 15.03
N GLU A 2 -43.57 -17.08 14.05
CA GLU A 2 -42.40 -17.98 14.03
C GLU A 2 -41.12 -17.17 13.94
N ILE A 3 -40.16 -17.45 14.80
CA ILE A 3 -38.82 -16.82 14.80
C ILE A 3 -37.91 -17.74 13.99
N TYR A 4 -37.49 -17.31 12.80
CA TYR A 4 -36.55 -18.06 12.00
C TYR A 4 -35.11 -17.71 12.42
N PRO A 5 -34.20 -18.69 12.55
CA PRO A 5 -32.79 -18.44 12.78
C PRO A 5 -32.18 -17.75 11.55
N PHE A 6 -31.26 -16.83 11.74
CA PHE A 6 -30.49 -16.19 10.67
C PHE A 6 -28.99 -16.27 10.95
N CYS A 7 -28.20 -16.33 9.90
CA CYS A 7 -26.75 -16.27 9.97
C CYS A 7 -26.29 -14.85 9.60
N PRO A 8 -25.67 -14.11 10.51
CA PRO A 8 -25.12 -12.80 10.16
C PRO A 8 -23.93 -13.00 9.23
N LEU A 9 -23.88 -12.20 8.15
CA LEU A 9 -22.77 -12.18 7.20
C LEU A 9 -21.87 -10.98 7.53
N PRO A 10 -20.64 -11.19 7.97
CA PRO A 10 -19.70 -10.10 8.19
C PRO A 10 -19.33 -9.46 6.86
N ARG A 11 -19.19 -8.13 6.85
CA ARG A 11 -18.67 -7.40 5.72
C ARG A 11 -17.21 -7.05 6.00
N GLU A 12 -16.30 -7.87 5.51
CA GLU A 12 -14.85 -7.70 5.76
C GLU A 12 -14.20 -6.69 4.81
N ILE A 13 -14.78 -6.50 3.62
CA ILE A 13 -14.34 -5.53 2.62
C ILE A 13 -15.49 -4.59 2.34
N ASN A 14 -15.25 -3.28 2.47
CA ASN A 14 -16.23 -2.23 2.25
C ASN A 14 -15.60 -1.07 1.48
N VAL A 15 -15.58 -1.17 0.14
CA VAL A 15 -15.13 -0.09 -0.73
C VAL A 15 -16.19 1.00 -0.78
N THR A 16 -15.79 2.25 -0.49
CA THR A 16 -16.72 3.38 -0.36
C THR A 16 -16.58 4.43 -1.45
N ALA A 17 -15.41 4.51 -2.10
CA ALA A 17 -15.18 5.43 -3.21
C ALA A 17 -14.08 4.93 -4.14
N LEU A 18 -14.18 5.27 -5.42
CA LEU A 18 -13.08 5.18 -6.39
C LEU A 18 -12.38 6.54 -6.45
N VAL A 19 -11.07 6.53 -6.61
CA VAL A 19 -10.22 7.72 -6.79
C VAL A 19 -9.76 7.80 -8.23
N SER A 20 -9.12 6.74 -8.72
CA SER A 20 -8.65 6.64 -10.11
C SER A 20 -8.86 5.23 -10.63
N ALA A 21 -8.99 5.11 -11.95
CA ALA A 21 -9.10 3.83 -12.64
C ALA A 21 -8.63 4.00 -14.08
N PHE A 22 -7.45 3.47 -14.40
CA PHE A 22 -6.88 3.65 -15.74
C PHE A 22 -6.00 2.48 -16.15
N ARG A 23 -5.89 2.31 -17.47
CA ARG A 23 -4.99 1.39 -18.14
C ARG A 23 -3.94 2.21 -18.88
N VAL A 24 -2.68 1.86 -18.77
CA VAL A 24 -1.58 2.63 -19.32
C VAL A 24 -0.43 1.76 -19.79
N GLN A 25 0.06 2.04 -21.00
CA GLN A 25 1.34 1.53 -21.50
C GLN A 25 2.45 2.49 -21.07
N ARG A 26 3.53 1.95 -20.51
CA ARG A 26 4.72 2.73 -20.13
C ARG A 26 5.89 2.42 -21.07
N GLU A 27 6.75 3.41 -21.30
CA GLU A 27 7.99 3.23 -22.04
C GLU A 27 9.00 2.38 -21.25
N ASN A 28 9.98 1.81 -21.93
CA ASN A 28 10.97 0.91 -21.32
C ASN A 28 11.95 1.59 -20.34
N ASP A 29 12.00 2.91 -20.32
CA ASP A 29 12.78 3.75 -19.41
C ASP A 29 11.90 4.52 -18.40
N PHE A 30 10.61 4.20 -18.33
CA PHE A 30 9.68 4.85 -17.43
C PHE A 30 10.14 4.72 -15.98
N TYR A 31 10.09 5.85 -15.28
CA TYR A 31 10.38 5.94 -13.86
C TYR A 31 9.46 6.95 -13.19
N PHE A 32 8.69 6.48 -12.23
CA PHE A 32 7.86 7.30 -11.36
C PHE A 32 8.57 7.51 -10.03
N SER A 33 8.73 8.78 -9.63
CA SER A 33 9.51 9.17 -8.44
C SER A 33 8.88 8.73 -7.11
N GLY A 34 7.64 8.31 -7.14
CA GLY A 34 6.90 7.81 -6.01
C GLY A 34 5.93 8.82 -5.40
N GLU A 35 4.95 8.30 -4.72
CA GLU A 35 3.92 9.04 -4.01
C GLU A 35 3.51 8.34 -2.72
N GLN A 36 2.72 9.05 -1.93
CA GLN A 36 2.07 8.55 -0.73
C GLN A 36 0.69 9.22 -0.65
N HIS A 37 -0.34 8.44 -0.44
CA HIS A 37 -1.72 8.90 -0.39
C HIS A 37 -2.54 8.13 0.67
N ASP A 38 -3.73 8.63 1.01
CA ASP A 38 -4.59 8.12 2.07
C ASP A 38 -5.67 7.13 1.58
N PHE A 39 -5.42 6.45 0.46
CA PHE A 39 -6.29 5.45 -0.15
C PHE A 39 -5.50 4.20 -0.58
N TYR A 40 -6.19 3.12 -0.88
CA TYR A 40 -5.62 1.89 -1.42
C TYR A 40 -5.34 2.05 -2.92
N GLU A 41 -4.26 1.41 -3.39
CA GLU A 41 -3.94 1.33 -4.80
C GLU A 41 -3.57 -0.09 -5.21
N LEU A 42 -4.29 -0.64 -6.18
CA LEU A 42 -4.00 -1.91 -6.82
C LEU A 42 -3.29 -1.64 -8.15
N VAL A 43 -2.07 -2.14 -8.28
CA VAL A 43 -1.30 -2.14 -9.54
C VAL A 43 -1.24 -3.56 -10.07
N TYR A 44 -1.78 -3.78 -11.27
CA TYR A 44 -1.75 -5.07 -11.98
C TYR A 44 -0.95 -4.95 -13.26
N VAL A 45 -0.10 -5.95 -13.55
CA VAL A 45 0.73 -6.01 -14.76
C VAL A 45 0.03 -6.86 -15.82
N VAL A 46 -0.47 -6.22 -16.87
CA VAL A 46 -1.10 -6.86 -18.02
C VAL A 46 -0.06 -7.53 -18.90
N CYS A 47 1.05 -6.85 -19.18
CA CYS A 47 2.20 -7.42 -19.86
C CYS A 47 3.49 -6.70 -19.49
N GLY A 48 4.65 -7.30 -19.80
CA GLY A 48 5.96 -6.76 -19.43
C GLY A 48 6.31 -6.98 -17.96
N LYS A 49 7.18 -6.11 -17.42
CA LYS A 49 7.64 -6.18 -16.03
C LYS A 49 7.71 -4.78 -15.43
N ALA A 50 7.22 -4.64 -14.22
CA ALA A 50 7.29 -3.42 -13.45
C ALA A 50 8.06 -3.61 -12.15
N GLY A 51 9.04 -2.76 -11.89
CA GLY A 51 9.68 -2.66 -10.59
C GLY A 51 8.86 -1.77 -9.66
N VAL A 52 8.67 -2.19 -8.43
CA VAL A 52 7.88 -1.46 -7.41
C VAL A 52 8.66 -1.41 -6.10
N THR A 53 8.68 -0.25 -5.45
CA THR A 53 9.03 -0.18 -4.02
C THR A 53 7.75 -0.08 -3.20
N ALA A 54 7.69 -0.87 -2.15
CA ALA A 54 6.65 -0.80 -1.14
C ALA A 54 7.28 -0.84 0.25
N SER A 55 6.50 -0.69 1.32
CA SER A 55 7.00 -0.61 2.71
C SER A 55 7.98 -1.70 3.11
N GLU A 56 7.88 -2.87 2.51
CA GLU A 56 8.69 -4.03 2.91
C GLU A 56 9.92 -4.25 2.01
N GLY A 57 10.03 -3.54 0.88
CA GLY A 57 11.17 -3.72 -0.01
C GLY A 57 10.95 -3.32 -1.45
N ILE A 58 11.70 -3.97 -2.31
CA ILE A 58 11.61 -3.82 -3.76
C ILE A 58 11.05 -5.12 -4.33
N TYR A 59 10.09 -4.99 -5.22
CA TYR A 59 9.45 -6.10 -5.90
C TYR A 59 9.56 -5.94 -7.42
N VAL A 60 9.65 -7.04 -8.15
CA VAL A 60 9.32 -7.06 -9.58
C VAL A 60 7.97 -7.74 -9.71
N LEU A 61 7.07 -7.06 -10.39
CA LEU A 61 5.83 -7.63 -10.85
C LEU A 61 6.01 -8.06 -12.31
N GLU A 62 5.63 -9.28 -12.59
CA GLU A 62 5.57 -9.84 -13.94
C GLU A 62 4.10 -9.90 -14.40
N GLN A 63 3.91 -10.19 -15.68
CA GLN A 63 2.57 -10.39 -16.25
C GLN A 63 1.73 -11.33 -15.37
N GLY A 64 0.49 -10.94 -15.10
CA GLY A 64 -0.45 -11.69 -14.24
C GLY A 64 -0.23 -11.47 -12.74
N GLN A 65 0.71 -10.62 -12.35
CA GLN A 65 0.93 -10.27 -10.94
C GLN A 65 0.39 -8.89 -10.61
N CYS A 66 -0.01 -8.71 -9.37
CA CYS A 66 -0.45 -7.43 -8.84
C CYS A 66 0.16 -7.16 -7.45
N ILE A 67 0.11 -5.90 -7.05
CA ILE A 67 0.39 -5.46 -5.69
C ILE A 67 -0.73 -4.55 -5.21
N LEU A 68 -1.15 -4.71 -3.96
CA LEU A 68 -2.08 -3.82 -3.28
C LEU A 68 -1.32 -2.98 -2.25
N HIS A 69 -1.20 -1.69 -2.51
CA HIS A 69 -0.63 -0.70 -1.60
C HIS A 69 -1.70 -0.22 -0.61
N PRO A 70 -1.45 -0.30 0.70
CA PRO A 70 -2.36 0.25 1.70
C PRO A 70 -2.21 1.79 1.81
N PRO A 71 -3.18 2.48 2.41
CA PRO A 71 -3.08 3.90 2.70
C PRO A 71 -1.79 4.26 3.44
N MET A 72 -1.22 5.43 3.11
CA MET A 72 -0.01 5.97 3.72
C MET A 72 1.27 5.16 3.46
N GLU A 73 1.24 4.19 2.55
CA GLU A 73 2.44 3.54 2.07
C GLU A 73 3.11 4.38 0.98
N PHE A 74 4.41 4.71 1.16
CA PHE A 74 5.18 5.32 0.08
C PHE A 74 5.58 4.24 -0.92
N HIS A 75 5.25 4.42 -2.19
CA HIS A 75 5.56 3.48 -3.26
C HIS A 75 6.07 4.18 -4.52
N ARG A 76 6.82 3.44 -5.32
CA ARG A 76 7.39 3.84 -6.61
C ARG A 76 7.13 2.78 -7.64
N LEU A 77 7.20 3.19 -8.91
CA LEU A 77 6.96 2.32 -10.05
C LEU A 77 7.95 2.66 -11.18
N TRP A 78 8.53 1.66 -11.82
CA TRP A 78 9.38 1.83 -12.99
C TRP A 78 9.29 0.64 -13.92
N SER A 79 9.71 0.83 -15.18
CA SER A 79 9.88 -0.26 -16.14
C SER A 79 11.09 -1.11 -15.77
N GLU A 80 10.93 -2.43 -15.69
CA GLU A 80 11.98 -3.36 -15.28
C GLU A 80 12.47 -4.18 -16.49
N ASP A 81 13.74 -4.62 -16.46
CA ASP A 81 14.38 -5.43 -17.52
C ASP A 81 14.24 -4.83 -18.94
N ALA A 82 14.21 -3.50 -19.06
CA ALA A 82 14.00 -2.77 -20.31
C ALA A 82 12.72 -3.19 -21.06
N THR A 83 11.70 -3.67 -20.34
CA THR A 83 10.36 -3.93 -20.90
C THR A 83 9.53 -2.67 -20.91
N SER A 84 8.48 -2.66 -21.73
CA SER A 84 7.45 -1.61 -21.75
C SER A 84 6.18 -2.16 -21.11
N PRO A 85 6.02 -2.05 -19.78
CA PRO A 85 4.89 -2.68 -19.11
C PRO A 85 3.56 -1.98 -19.44
N GLU A 86 2.53 -2.78 -19.60
CA GLU A 86 1.15 -2.34 -19.60
C GLU A 86 0.53 -2.64 -18.23
N LEU A 87 -0.09 -1.62 -17.63
CA LEU A 87 -0.57 -1.65 -16.27
C LEU A 87 -2.04 -1.27 -16.20
N ILE A 88 -2.77 -1.91 -15.28
CA ILE A 88 -4.05 -1.42 -14.77
C ILE A 88 -3.81 -0.92 -13.35
N ILE A 89 -4.23 0.31 -13.07
CA ILE A 89 -4.11 0.95 -11.76
C ILE A 89 -5.51 1.34 -11.29
N LEU A 90 -5.88 0.85 -10.10
CA LEU A 90 -7.16 1.12 -9.46
C LEU A 90 -6.90 1.69 -8.07
N SER A 91 -7.29 2.95 -7.84
CA SER A 91 -7.18 3.60 -6.54
C SER A 91 -8.57 3.80 -5.93
N PHE A 92 -8.72 3.43 -4.66
CA PHE A 92 -10.03 3.42 -3.99
C PHE A 92 -9.93 3.62 -2.48
N ARG A 93 -11.01 4.07 -1.86
CA ARG A 93 -11.18 4.13 -0.40
C ARG A 93 -12.00 2.95 0.09
N ALA A 94 -11.64 2.43 1.25
CA ALA A 94 -12.41 1.41 1.94
C ALA A 94 -12.48 1.73 3.44
N GLU A 95 -13.64 1.55 4.04
CA GLU A 95 -13.84 1.68 5.50
C GLU A 95 -13.40 0.41 6.24
N GLN A 96 -13.55 -0.74 5.58
CA GLN A 96 -13.11 -2.04 6.10
C GLN A 96 -12.28 -2.74 5.03
N MET A 97 -11.12 -3.23 5.42
CA MET A 97 -10.20 -4.01 4.60
C MET A 97 -9.28 -4.81 5.51
N PRO A 98 -9.14 -6.13 5.32
CA PRO A 98 -8.17 -6.92 6.07
C PRO A 98 -6.76 -6.40 5.84
N ALA A 99 -6.01 -6.12 6.93
CA ALA A 99 -4.62 -5.64 6.81
C ALA A 99 -3.71 -6.66 6.10
N SER A 100 -4.06 -7.95 6.16
CA SER A 100 -3.36 -9.04 5.47
C SER A 100 -3.50 -8.98 3.95
N LEU A 101 -4.42 -8.17 3.42
CA LEU A 101 -4.65 -8.05 1.98
C LEU A 101 -3.62 -7.13 1.29
N ALA A 102 -2.92 -6.29 2.05
CA ALA A 102 -1.80 -5.51 1.49
C ALA A 102 -0.65 -6.45 1.10
N GLY A 103 -0.12 -6.29 -0.11
CA GLY A 103 1.00 -7.12 -0.59
C GLY A 103 0.91 -7.53 -2.05
N LYS A 104 1.80 -8.43 -2.44
CA LYS A 104 1.99 -8.89 -3.82
C LYS A 104 1.36 -10.27 -4.04
N TYR A 105 0.63 -10.43 -5.16
CA TYR A 105 -0.12 -11.64 -5.50
C TYR A 105 0.13 -12.10 -6.93
N CYS A 106 0.07 -13.41 -7.15
CA CYS A 106 -0.14 -14.00 -8.46
C CYS A 106 -1.66 -14.16 -8.70
N MET A 107 -2.19 -13.47 -9.69
CA MET A 107 -3.60 -13.57 -10.03
C MET A 107 -3.87 -14.85 -10.84
N SER A 108 -4.91 -15.58 -10.47
CA SER A 108 -5.43 -16.68 -11.27
C SER A 108 -5.96 -16.18 -12.62
N PRO A 109 -6.07 -17.04 -13.67
CA PRO A 109 -6.64 -16.63 -14.95
C PRO A 109 -8.04 -16.00 -14.83
N SER A 110 -8.88 -16.46 -13.90
CA SER A 110 -10.20 -15.87 -13.65
C SER A 110 -10.13 -14.46 -13.06
N GLN A 111 -9.20 -14.23 -12.14
CA GLN A 111 -8.97 -12.89 -11.55
C GLN A 111 -8.39 -11.92 -12.59
N GLN A 112 -7.51 -12.39 -13.48
CA GLN A 112 -6.97 -11.58 -14.57
C GLN A 112 -8.09 -11.12 -15.52
N VAL A 113 -8.95 -12.03 -15.94
CA VAL A 113 -10.13 -11.71 -16.76
C VAL A 113 -11.05 -10.74 -16.01
N MET A 114 -11.27 -10.94 -14.72
CA MET A 114 -12.15 -10.08 -13.91
C MET A 114 -11.65 -8.64 -13.84
N ILE A 115 -10.36 -8.39 -13.67
CA ILE A 115 -9.81 -7.02 -13.59
C ILE A 115 -9.82 -6.36 -14.98
N GLU A 116 -9.53 -7.10 -16.03
CA GLU A 116 -9.57 -6.58 -17.40
C GLU A 116 -11.00 -6.23 -17.82
N ASP A 117 -11.98 -7.13 -17.63
CA ASP A 117 -13.41 -6.85 -17.85
C ASP A 117 -13.92 -5.68 -17.01
N TRP A 118 -13.43 -5.56 -15.75
CA TRP A 118 -13.75 -4.44 -14.89
C TRP A 118 -13.28 -3.13 -15.51
N MET A 119 -12.06 -3.12 -16.04
CA MET A 119 -11.48 -1.93 -16.66
C MET A 119 -12.21 -1.54 -17.96
N ASP A 120 -12.55 -2.52 -18.80
CA ASP A 120 -13.24 -2.27 -20.07
C ASP A 120 -14.66 -1.71 -19.88
N GLU A 121 -15.33 -2.07 -18.79
CA GLU A 121 -16.68 -1.59 -18.48
C GLU A 121 -16.71 -0.33 -17.60
N ASN A 122 -15.55 0.13 -17.10
CA ASN A 122 -15.45 1.22 -16.16
C ASN A 122 -16.06 2.54 -16.68
N SER A 123 -15.80 2.90 -17.94
CA SER A 123 -16.33 4.12 -18.57
C SER A 123 -17.86 4.14 -18.74
N LYS A 124 -18.52 2.97 -18.72
CA LYS A 124 -19.99 2.88 -18.74
C LYS A 124 -20.60 3.22 -17.37
N ALA A 125 -19.85 2.95 -16.31
CA ALA A 125 -20.31 3.12 -14.93
C ALA A 125 -19.99 4.50 -14.36
N PHE A 126 -18.82 5.07 -14.73
CA PHE A 126 -18.27 6.26 -14.13
C PHE A 126 -17.88 7.32 -15.17
N THR A 127 -17.89 8.58 -14.72
CA THR A 127 -17.30 9.71 -15.46
C THR A 127 -15.88 9.93 -15.00
N HIS A 128 -15.01 10.34 -15.92
CA HIS A 128 -13.59 10.54 -15.68
C HIS A 128 -13.16 11.94 -16.09
N ASP A 129 -12.16 12.48 -15.38
CA ASP A 129 -11.34 13.60 -15.78
C ASP A 129 -9.89 13.10 -15.77
N ASP A 130 -9.32 12.88 -16.96
CA ASP A 130 -8.09 12.12 -17.17
C ASP A 130 -8.16 10.73 -16.49
N ILE A 131 -7.30 10.46 -15.53
CA ILE A 131 -7.25 9.20 -14.77
C ILE A 131 -8.22 9.18 -13.59
N LEU A 132 -8.74 10.32 -13.17
CA LEU A 132 -9.56 10.46 -11.96
C LEU A 132 -11.02 10.11 -12.22
N VAL A 133 -11.63 9.38 -11.29
CA VAL A 133 -13.06 9.11 -11.28
C VAL A 133 -13.78 10.29 -10.62
N THR A 134 -14.60 11.01 -11.39
CA THR A 134 -15.26 12.25 -10.95
C THR A 134 -16.75 12.13 -10.67
N GLY A 135 -17.38 11.03 -11.09
CA GLY A 135 -18.81 10.84 -10.87
C GLY A 135 -19.33 9.48 -11.33
N ILE A 136 -20.62 9.29 -11.19
CA ILE A 136 -21.34 8.08 -11.60
C ILE A 136 -22.19 8.40 -12.83
N SER A 137 -21.92 7.71 -13.95
CA SER A 137 -22.70 7.80 -15.19
C SER A 137 -23.98 6.94 -15.12
N ASP A 138 -23.83 5.71 -14.61
CA ASP A 138 -24.92 4.75 -14.46
C ASP A 138 -24.83 4.08 -13.08
N ARG A 139 -25.85 4.29 -12.24
CA ARG A 139 -25.88 3.77 -10.85
C ARG A 139 -25.90 2.24 -10.79
N ALA A 140 -26.60 1.58 -11.72
CA ALA A 140 -26.68 0.12 -11.75
C ALA A 140 -25.34 -0.48 -12.20
N ALA A 141 -24.71 0.11 -13.21
CA ALA A 141 -23.37 -0.26 -13.65
C ALA A 141 -22.34 -0.02 -12.55
N ALA A 142 -22.35 1.14 -11.91
CA ALA A 142 -21.44 1.46 -10.79
C ALA A 142 -21.59 0.47 -9.63
N ARG A 143 -22.83 0.06 -9.30
CA ARG A 143 -23.06 -0.94 -8.27
C ARG A 143 -22.49 -2.31 -8.66
N ARG A 144 -22.62 -2.72 -9.92
CA ARG A 144 -22.00 -3.97 -10.43
C ARG A 144 -20.48 -3.90 -10.33
N GLN A 145 -19.87 -2.77 -10.74
CA GLN A 145 -18.42 -2.60 -10.68
C GLN A 145 -17.90 -2.61 -9.24
N LEU A 146 -18.62 -2.00 -8.31
CA LEU A 146 -18.28 -2.07 -6.89
C LEU A 146 -18.28 -3.53 -6.38
N CYS A 147 -19.35 -4.29 -6.66
CA CYS A 147 -19.43 -5.70 -6.26
C CYS A 147 -18.32 -6.56 -6.89
N ARG A 148 -17.95 -6.31 -8.14
CA ARG A 148 -16.85 -7.00 -8.82
C ARG A 148 -15.50 -6.68 -8.21
N LEU A 149 -15.26 -5.41 -7.83
CA LEU A 149 -14.03 -5.01 -7.15
C LEU A 149 -13.92 -5.66 -5.77
N GLU A 150 -14.99 -5.61 -4.97
CA GLU A 150 -15.03 -6.27 -3.65
C GLU A 150 -14.84 -7.79 -3.77
N LEU A 151 -15.42 -8.43 -4.79
CA LEU A 151 -15.23 -9.85 -5.07
C LEU A 151 -13.76 -10.15 -5.45
N LEU A 152 -13.15 -9.37 -6.34
CA LEU A 152 -11.74 -9.52 -6.71
C LEU A 152 -10.83 -9.42 -5.48
N LEU A 153 -11.05 -8.42 -4.64
CA LEU A 153 -10.29 -8.22 -3.41
C LEU A 153 -10.47 -9.38 -2.42
N ALA A 154 -11.70 -9.91 -2.29
CA ALA A 154 -11.98 -11.07 -1.45
C ALA A 154 -11.28 -12.34 -1.97
N GLU A 155 -11.26 -12.55 -3.29
CA GLU A 155 -10.53 -13.67 -3.90
C GLU A 155 -9.01 -13.53 -3.76
N LEU A 156 -8.45 -12.29 -3.83
CA LEU A 156 -7.03 -12.06 -3.58
C LEU A 156 -6.61 -12.44 -2.15
N SER A 157 -7.50 -12.30 -1.17
CA SER A 157 -7.20 -12.70 0.21
C SER A 157 -6.95 -14.20 0.38
N GLY A 158 -7.44 -15.02 -0.53
CA GLY A 158 -7.21 -16.47 -0.60
C GLY A 158 -6.11 -16.89 -1.58
N SER A 159 -5.47 -15.93 -2.26
CA SER A 159 -4.43 -16.20 -3.26
C SER A 159 -3.06 -16.40 -2.60
N ASP A 160 -2.22 -17.19 -3.24
CA ASP A 160 -0.82 -17.34 -2.82
C ASP A 160 -0.06 -16.02 -3.00
N PRO A 161 0.76 -15.62 -2.03
CA PRO A 161 1.65 -14.48 -2.21
C PRO A 161 2.60 -14.77 -3.37
N ALA A 162 2.81 -13.76 -4.23
CA ALA A 162 3.76 -13.93 -5.32
C ALA A 162 5.19 -14.09 -4.76
N PRO A 163 6.01 -14.98 -5.35
CA PRO A 163 7.33 -15.27 -4.84
C PRO A 163 8.22 -14.02 -4.86
N ASP A 164 8.98 -13.85 -3.78
CA ASP A 164 9.98 -12.79 -3.71
C ASP A 164 11.20 -13.17 -4.56
N ARG A 165 11.59 -12.29 -5.47
CA ARG A 165 12.93 -12.37 -6.06
C ARG A 165 13.93 -11.79 -5.08
N SER A 166 14.99 -12.53 -4.78
CA SER A 166 16.13 -11.98 -4.06
C SER A 166 16.85 -10.98 -4.96
N TYR A 167 16.87 -9.73 -4.56
CA TYR A 167 17.66 -8.71 -5.22
C TYR A 167 19.11 -8.78 -4.77
N SER A 168 20.04 -8.66 -5.73
CA SER A 168 21.46 -8.45 -5.47
C SER A 168 21.84 -6.97 -5.53
N GLY A 169 22.99 -6.63 -4.98
CA GLY A 169 23.52 -5.27 -5.03
C GLY A 169 22.72 -4.26 -4.22
N ASN A 170 22.56 -3.06 -4.75
CA ASN A 170 21.94 -1.92 -4.01
C ASN A 170 20.45 -2.16 -3.66
N ALA A 171 19.73 -2.91 -4.46
CA ALA A 171 18.33 -3.24 -4.20
C ALA A 171 18.18 -4.19 -3.00
N GLY A 172 18.99 -5.25 -2.95
CA GLY A 172 19.07 -6.14 -1.80
C GLY A 172 19.52 -5.41 -0.53
N THR A 173 20.48 -4.49 -0.68
CA THR A 173 20.91 -3.62 0.43
C THR A 173 19.77 -2.73 0.96
N TYR A 174 18.94 -2.17 0.07
CA TYR A 174 17.77 -1.38 0.48
C TYR A 174 16.77 -2.24 1.28
N THR A 175 16.43 -3.42 0.77
CA THR A 175 15.53 -4.36 1.45
C THR A 175 16.06 -4.72 2.84
N GLU A 176 17.38 -4.95 2.97
CA GLU A 176 18.01 -5.23 4.26
C GLU A 176 17.93 -4.04 5.23
N ILE A 177 18.13 -2.81 4.75
CA ILE A 177 17.96 -1.60 5.57
C ILE A 177 16.52 -1.50 6.09
N VAL A 178 15.52 -1.73 5.23
CA VAL A 178 14.10 -1.69 5.61
C VAL A 178 13.78 -2.80 6.63
N ARG A 179 14.33 -4.01 6.44
CA ARG A 179 14.19 -5.11 7.39
C ARG A 179 14.75 -4.75 8.77
N MET A 180 15.97 -4.18 8.82
CA MET A 180 16.56 -3.70 10.08
C MET A 180 15.71 -2.63 10.75
N MET A 181 15.16 -1.68 10.00
CA MET A 181 14.23 -0.68 10.54
C MET A 181 13.00 -1.35 11.16
N LYS A 182 12.42 -2.34 10.49
CA LYS A 182 11.20 -3.05 10.94
C LYS A 182 11.45 -3.79 12.26
N GLU A 183 12.58 -4.46 12.37
CA GLU A 183 12.97 -5.18 13.60
C GLU A 183 13.18 -4.26 14.80
N HIS A 184 13.52 -3.00 14.55
CA HIS A 184 13.80 -2.00 15.59
C HIS A 184 12.72 -0.91 15.70
N LEU A 185 11.48 -1.16 15.26
CA LEU A 185 10.40 -0.16 15.32
C LEU A 185 10.11 0.35 16.74
N GLY A 186 10.31 -0.50 17.76
CA GLY A 186 10.14 -0.13 19.17
C GLY A 186 11.30 0.67 19.78
N GLU A 187 12.33 1.00 19.00
CA GLU A 187 13.54 1.63 19.51
C GLU A 187 13.76 3.03 18.93
N THR A 188 14.55 3.84 19.65
CA THR A 188 15.06 5.11 19.11
C THR A 188 16.40 4.85 18.44
N ILE A 189 16.40 4.75 17.09
CA ILE A 189 17.62 4.49 16.32
C ILE A 189 18.09 5.76 15.61
N THR A 190 19.38 6.06 15.75
CA THR A 190 20.07 7.08 14.95
C THR A 190 20.55 6.52 13.62
N ILE A 191 20.83 7.41 12.65
CA ILE A 191 21.39 6.99 11.36
C ILE A 191 22.72 6.26 11.53
N ASP A 192 23.53 6.64 12.51
CA ASP A 192 24.83 6.02 12.77
C ASP A 192 24.68 4.61 13.31
N GLN A 193 23.72 4.37 14.19
CA GLN A 193 23.38 3.03 14.69
C GLN A 193 22.83 2.15 13.58
N LEU A 194 21.90 2.67 12.76
CA LEU A 194 21.36 1.91 11.62
C LEU A 194 22.44 1.57 10.60
N ALA A 195 23.36 2.49 10.29
CA ALA A 195 24.48 2.25 9.41
C ALA A 195 25.42 1.15 9.95
N SER A 196 25.66 1.14 11.27
CA SER A 196 26.43 0.10 11.94
C SER A 196 25.75 -1.26 11.88
N LEU A 197 24.43 -1.32 12.12
CA LEU A 197 23.63 -2.55 12.02
C LEU A 197 23.66 -3.14 10.59
N CYS A 198 23.63 -2.27 9.58
CA CYS A 198 23.72 -2.68 8.17
C CYS A 198 25.17 -2.84 7.66
N HIS A 199 26.18 -2.77 8.54
CA HIS A 199 27.61 -2.90 8.18
C HIS A 199 28.06 -1.96 7.05
N MET A 200 27.59 -0.71 7.03
CA MET A 200 27.93 0.25 5.98
C MET A 200 28.21 1.65 6.51
N SER A 201 28.81 2.51 5.67
CA SER A 201 28.98 3.91 6.02
C SER A 201 27.66 4.67 5.95
N LYS A 202 27.48 5.67 6.81
CA LYS A 202 26.32 6.57 6.84
C LYS A 202 26.01 7.22 5.47
N SER A 203 27.05 7.59 4.72
CA SER A 203 26.91 8.19 3.40
C SER A 203 26.35 7.20 2.39
N ASN A 204 26.84 5.95 2.39
CA ASN A 204 26.37 4.90 1.50
C ASN A 204 24.93 4.49 1.84
N LEU A 205 24.61 4.35 3.13
CA LEU A 205 23.25 4.08 3.58
C LEU A 205 22.27 5.16 3.08
N LYS A 206 22.58 6.43 3.31
CA LYS A 206 21.74 7.55 2.83
C LYS A 206 21.55 7.52 1.31
N ARG A 207 22.63 7.29 0.54
CA ARG A 207 22.61 7.28 -0.93
C ARG A 207 21.74 6.14 -1.46
N ILE A 208 21.95 4.91 -0.97
CA ILE A 208 21.17 3.74 -1.38
C ILE A 208 19.71 3.93 -0.97
N PHE A 209 19.48 4.33 0.28
CA PHE A 209 18.13 4.49 0.80
C PHE A 209 17.34 5.54 0.02
N PHE A 210 17.91 6.72 -0.21
CA PHE A 210 17.25 7.78 -0.96
C PHE A 210 16.98 7.38 -2.42
N LYS A 211 17.89 6.60 -3.04
CA LYS A 211 17.68 6.11 -4.41
C LYS A 211 16.37 5.35 -4.55
N TYR A 212 15.99 4.52 -3.58
CA TYR A 212 14.81 3.67 -3.68
C TYR A 212 13.59 4.21 -2.92
N SER A 213 13.76 4.87 -1.77
CA SER A 213 12.64 5.43 -1.01
C SER A 213 12.24 6.85 -1.43
N GLY A 214 13.14 7.61 -2.08
CA GLY A 214 12.95 9.04 -2.32
C GLY A 214 12.90 9.91 -1.07
N MET A 215 13.07 9.31 0.09
CA MET A 215 12.91 9.94 1.40
C MET A 215 14.21 9.87 2.22
N GLY A 216 14.32 10.78 3.19
CA GLY A 216 15.37 10.65 4.21
C GLY A 216 15.11 9.47 5.14
N VAL A 217 16.19 8.78 5.54
CA VAL A 217 16.17 7.57 6.40
C VAL A 217 15.28 7.72 7.64
N ILE A 218 15.48 8.80 8.42
CA ILE A 218 14.71 9.04 9.65
C ILE A 218 13.25 9.40 9.37
N SER A 219 12.99 10.12 8.28
CA SER A 219 11.61 10.46 7.88
C SER A 219 10.82 9.19 7.56
N TYR A 220 11.42 8.27 6.80
CA TYR A 220 10.83 6.99 6.46
C TYR A 220 10.64 6.10 7.70
N PHE A 221 11.63 6.04 8.59
CA PHE A 221 11.51 5.28 9.84
C PHE A 221 10.39 5.81 10.74
N ASN A 222 10.25 7.14 10.84
CA ASN A 222 9.10 7.74 11.51
C ASN A 222 7.78 7.39 10.83
N GLN A 223 7.74 7.36 9.49
CA GLN A 223 6.54 6.94 8.75
C GLN A 223 6.13 5.50 9.12
N MET A 224 7.09 4.57 9.12
CA MET A 224 6.82 3.18 9.52
C MET A 224 6.27 3.08 10.95
N LYS A 225 6.84 3.84 11.89
CA LYS A 225 6.34 3.91 13.28
C LYS A 225 4.91 4.45 13.34
N ILE A 226 4.60 5.50 12.59
CA ILE A 226 3.26 6.09 12.58
C ILE A 226 2.24 5.16 11.91
N ASN A 227 2.60 4.47 10.84
CA ASN A 227 1.73 3.46 10.24
C ASN A 227 1.37 2.37 11.27
N ARG A 228 2.37 1.88 12.01
CA ARG A 228 2.14 0.93 13.10
C ARG A 228 1.29 1.51 14.24
N ALA A 229 1.50 2.80 14.56
CA ALA A 229 0.68 3.50 15.55
C ALA A 229 -0.80 3.56 15.14
N CYS A 230 -1.09 3.81 13.86
CA CYS A 230 -2.45 3.83 13.33
C CYS A 230 -3.16 2.48 13.56
N GLU A 231 -2.50 1.36 13.29
CA GLU A 231 -3.05 0.03 13.53
C GLU A 231 -3.37 -0.22 15.01
N LEU A 232 -2.44 0.14 15.92
CA LEU A 232 -2.60 -0.05 17.36
C LEU A 232 -3.72 0.82 17.93
N LEU A 233 -3.81 2.08 17.46
CA LEU A 233 -4.87 3.01 17.88
C LEU A 233 -6.26 2.56 17.43
N ILE A 234 -6.41 2.02 16.22
CA ILE A 234 -7.67 1.45 15.74
C ILE A 234 -8.09 0.23 16.58
N ARG A 235 -7.14 -0.56 17.04
CA ARG A 235 -7.38 -1.68 17.96
C ARG A 235 -7.76 -1.24 19.38
N GLY A 236 -7.75 0.09 19.65
CA GLY A 236 -8.17 0.67 20.92
C GLY A 236 -7.07 0.81 21.96
N GLU A 237 -5.81 0.66 21.57
CA GLU A 237 -4.68 0.89 22.48
C GLU A 237 -4.57 2.35 22.91
N ALA A 238 -4.11 2.60 24.13
CA ALA A 238 -3.97 3.96 24.67
C ALA A 238 -2.82 4.70 23.97
N VAL A 239 -3.02 5.99 23.65
CA VAL A 239 -2.04 6.83 22.93
C VAL A 239 -0.67 6.82 23.59
N GLY A 240 -0.60 6.89 24.92
CA GLY A 240 0.66 6.84 25.68
C GLY A 240 1.39 5.52 25.52
N SER A 241 0.67 4.40 25.64
CA SER A 241 1.23 3.04 25.47
C SER A 241 1.74 2.82 24.05
N VAL A 242 1.02 3.31 23.03
CA VAL A 242 1.44 3.25 21.63
C VAL A 242 2.74 4.04 21.39
N ALA A 243 2.83 5.26 21.94
CA ALA A 243 4.05 6.07 21.83
C ALA A 243 5.25 5.37 22.47
N GLU A 244 5.09 4.80 23.65
CA GLU A 244 6.14 4.07 24.36
C GLU A 244 6.55 2.80 23.59
N ALA A 245 5.59 1.99 23.16
CA ALA A 245 5.83 0.74 22.42
C ALA A 245 6.59 0.98 21.10
N LEU A 246 6.46 2.18 20.51
CA LEU A 246 7.14 2.58 19.30
C LEU A 246 8.42 3.39 19.56
N GLY A 247 8.92 3.40 20.81
CA GLY A 247 10.20 4.01 21.19
C GLY A 247 10.21 5.54 21.07
N PHE A 248 9.06 6.21 21.25
CA PHE A 248 9.04 7.66 21.40
C PHE A 248 9.25 8.02 22.86
N SER A 249 10.34 8.74 23.14
CA SER A 249 10.68 9.18 24.51
C SER A 249 9.76 10.28 25.04
N ASP A 250 9.04 10.98 24.16
CA ASP A 250 8.11 12.06 24.48
C ASP A 250 6.81 11.93 23.68
N GLN A 251 5.69 11.84 24.41
CA GLN A 251 4.36 11.74 23.83
C GLN A 251 3.96 13.00 23.04
N ASN A 252 4.48 14.19 23.38
CA ASN A 252 4.21 15.41 22.62
C ASN A 252 4.93 15.36 21.26
N TYR A 253 6.17 14.87 21.25
CA TYR A 253 6.90 14.65 20.01
C TYR A 253 6.21 13.60 19.14
N PHE A 254 5.77 12.48 19.72
CA PHE A 254 4.95 11.48 19.01
C PHE A 254 3.72 12.12 18.39
N SER A 255 2.94 12.88 19.16
CA SER A 255 1.71 13.53 18.68
C SER A 255 1.99 14.52 17.55
N THR A 256 3.11 15.24 17.61
CA THR A 256 3.55 16.16 16.56
C THR A 256 3.91 15.43 15.27
N VAL A 257 4.69 14.36 15.36
CA VAL A 257 5.06 13.51 14.22
C VAL A 257 3.83 12.85 13.63
N PHE A 258 2.97 12.27 14.46
CA PHE A 258 1.73 11.64 14.06
C PHE A 258 0.83 12.60 13.27
N ARG A 259 0.58 13.80 13.82
CA ARG A 259 -0.25 14.81 13.15
C ARG A 259 0.36 15.29 11.84
N ARG A 260 1.67 15.44 11.77
CA ARG A 260 2.37 15.84 10.53
C ARG A 260 2.17 14.81 9.42
N ILE A 261 2.15 13.52 9.76
CA ILE A 261 2.06 12.41 8.82
C ILE A 261 0.60 12.10 8.45
N THR A 262 -0.30 12.06 9.43
CA THR A 262 -1.71 11.64 9.24
C THR A 262 -2.70 12.80 9.06
N GLY A 263 -2.26 14.05 9.28
CA GLY A 263 -3.12 15.22 9.25
C GLY A 263 -3.95 15.46 10.53
N MET A 264 -4.02 14.48 11.46
CA MET A 264 -4.85 14.57 12.66
C MET A 264 -4.11 14.10 13.93
N SER A 265 -4.70 14.40 15.10
CA SER A 265 -4.11 13.95 16.37
C SER A 265 -4.32 12.44 16.58
N PRO A 266 -3.42 11.75 17.33
CA PRO A 266 -3.59 10.34 17.67
C PRO A 266 -4.93 10.03 18.33
N SER A 267 -5.38 10.92 19.24
CA SER A 267 -6.65 10.75 19.94
C SER A 267 -7.88 10.92 19.02
N SER A 268 -7.78 11.78 18.00
CA SER A 268 -8.83 11.95 16.99
C SER A 268 -8.87 10.73 16.06
N TYR A 269 -7.72 10.21 15.69
CA TYR A 269 -7.59 9.02 14.84
C TYR A 269 -8.17 7.76 15.54
N ALA A 270 -7.85 7.55 16.81
CA ALA A 270 -8.38 6.45 17.62
C ALA A 270 -9.92 6.44 17.76
N LYS A 271 -10.58 7.59 17.59
CA LYS A 271 -12.04 7.70 17.63
C LYS A 271 -12.73 7.29 16.33
N GLN A 272 -12.01 7.26 15.21
CA GLN A 272 -12.56 6.87 13.90
C GLN A 272 -12.70 5.35 13.78
N GLY A 273 -11.96 4.57 14.56
CA GLY A 273 -12.03 3.11 14.61
C GLY A 273 -13.07 2.54 15.58
N LYS A 274 -13.86 3.41 16.21
CA LYS A 274 -14.98 3.04 17.10
C LYS A 274 -16.31 3.38 16.44
#